data_1b57c659bdb2315e9f013c4ddb14791b
#
_entry.id   1b57c659bdb2315e9f013c4ddb14791b
#
_cell.length_a   1.000
_cell.length_b   1.000
_cell.length_c   1.000
_cell.angle_alpha   90.00
_cell.angle_beta   90.00
_cell.angle_gamma   90.00
#
_symmetry.space_group_name_H-M   'P 1'
#
loop_
_entity.id
_entity.type
_entity.pdbx_description
1 polymer ?
#
loop_
_entity_poly.entity_id
_entity_poly.type
_entity_poly.pdbx_seq_one_letter_code
_entity_poly.pdbx_strand_id
1 'polypeptide(L)'
;LTNLYQNHRRYIKSMDYLQLLNKPRTADELQSDQCKPLGRDPHTNLAVYPCGLIANSVFNDTFASPIMLDESGKEISTYNMSEKNIIWQSEYKHYKTPTYNASEIVPPPYWQGAEGPFGYPSGRYEEGKVFDPSKNEHFQVWMRTAAFPHFRKLYMRNDNDPMTVGRYSIEIVDNYPVNMFHGTKAIVLSTASWVGGRSIVMGASHIAVAALCFLLGFALTGMQLARPRRVGDTRYLSWNNPPKQRT
;
A
#
# COMPACT_ATOMS: atom_id res chain seq x y z
N LEU A 1 5.26 0.11 -9.36
CA LEU A 1 6.69 0.26 -9.08
C LEU A 1 7.34 -1.11 -8.97
N THR A 2 8.55 -1.23 -9.49
CA THR A 2 9.36 -2.45 -9.39
C THR A 2 10.70 -2.14 -8.73
N ASN A 3 11.32 -3.18 -8.17
CA ASN A 3 12.65 -3.14 -7.55
C ASN A 3 12.80 -2.11 -6.41
N LEU A 4 11.71 -1.72 -5.76
CA LEU A 4 11.70 -0.85 -4.60
C LEU A 4 11.33 -1.64 -3.34
N TYR A 5 12.28 -1.80 -2.44
CA TYR A 5 12.18 -2.68 -1.26
C TYR A 5 11.61 -1.93 -0.04
N GLN A 6 10.34 -1.56 -0.08
CA GLN A 6 9.67 -0.98 1.08
C GLN A 6 9.59 -1.94 2.27
N ASN A 7 9.71 -3.25 2.03
CA ASN A 7 9.69 -4.29 3.06
C ASN A 7 11.05 -4.51 3.76
N HIS A 8 12.09 -3.76 3.37
CA HIS A 8 13.38 -3.85 4.06
C HIS A 8 13.26 -3.43 5.52
N ARG A 9 13.82 -4.22 6.44
CA ARG A 9 13.68 -4.03 7.90
C ARG A 9 13.99 -2.60 8.38
N ARG A 10 15.04 -1.98 7.84
CA ARG A 10 15.42 -0.62 8.20
C ARG A 10 14.42 0.42 7.69
N TYR A 11 13.87 0.19 6.51
CA TYR A 11 12.90 1.07 5.90
C TYR A 11 11.55 1.04 6.64
N ILE A 12 11.00 -0.16 6.90
CA ILE A 12 9.72 -0.32 7.63
C ILE A 12 9.76 0.31 9.02
N LYS A 13 10.90 0.19 9.71
CA LYS A 13 11.05 0.75 11.05
C LYS A 13 11.30 2.25 11.07
N SER A 14 11.63 2.86 9.92
CA SER A 14 12.01 4.26 9.85
C SER A 14 10.79 5.14 9.64
N MET A 15 9.94 5.22 10.64
CA MET A 15 8.80 6.13 10.76
C MET A 15 8.34 6.24 12.21
N ASP A 16 7.71 7.35 12.59
CA ASP A 16 7.13 7.55 13.92
C ASP A 16 5.63 7.87 13.81
N TYR A 17 4.80 6.93 14.25
CA TYR A 17 3.35 7.12 14.29
C TYR A 17 2.89 8.14 15.33
N LEU A 18 3.65 8.33 16.43
CA LEU A 18 3.29 9.33 17.44
C LEU A 18 3.41 10.73 16.85
N GLN A 19 4.47 10.96 16.06
CA GLN A 19 4.63 12.23 15.35
C GLN A 19 3.47 12.48 14.37
N LEU A 20 3.05 11.46 13.60
CA LEU A 20 1.93 11.55 12.66
C LEU A 20 0.57 11.72 13.36
N LEU A 21 0.44 11.24 14.61
CA LEU A 21 -0.73 11.43 15.48
C LEU A 21 -0.74 12.80 16.19
N ASN A 22 0.15 13.70 15.78
CA ASN A 22 0.30 15.03 16.39
C ASN A 22 0.72 15.00 17.87
N LYS A 23 1.61 14.07 18.21
CA LYS A 23 2.33 14.11 19.49
C LYS A 23 3.73 14.66 19.21
N PRO A 24 4.03 15.91 19.56
CA PRO A 24 5.32 16.51 19.29
C PRO A 24 6.45 15.68 19.90
N ARG A 25 7.50 15.45 19.10
CA ARG A 25 8.69 14.68 19.46
C ARG A 25 9.92 15.53 19.21
N THR A 26 10.88 15.44 20.09
CA THR A 26 12.16 16.13 19.93
C THR A 26 13.04 15.46 18.88
N ALA A 27 14.00 16.22 18.32
CA ALA A 27 14.94 15.70 17.35
C ALA A 27 15.78 14.52 17.89
N ASP A 28 16.15 14.56 19.16
CA ASP A 28 16.95 13.51 19.81
C ASP A 28 16.13 12.22 20.02
N GLU A 29 14.87 12.32 20.41
CA GLU A 29 13.97 11.18 20.52
C GLU A 29 13.79 10.50 19.17
N LEU A 30 13.49 11.25 18.11
CA LEU A 30 13.30 10.73 16.76
C LEU A 30 14.56 10.07 16.20
N GLN A 31 15.74 10.67 16.46
CA GLN A 31 17.02 10.15 15.99
C GLN A 31 17.49 8.93 16.80
N SER A 32 17.15 8.83 18.08
CA SER A 32 17.54 7.71 18.93
C SER A 32 16.70 6.46 18.70
N ASP A 33 15.43 6.62 18.26
CA ASP A 33 14.44 5.56 18.16
C ASP A 33 14.14 5.17 16.70
N GLN A 34 12.91 5.36 16.26
CA GLN A 34 12.34 4.73 15.06
C GLN A 34 12.69 5.46 13.76
N CYS A 35 12.95 6.77 13.80
CA CYS A 35 13.19 7.56 12.59
C CYS A 35 14.59 7.50 12.01
N LYS A 36 15.50 6.70 12.60
CA LYS A 36 16.87 6.57 12.05
C LYS A 36 16.85 6.16 10.57
N PRO A 37 17.70 6.79 9.73
CA PRO A 37 18.68 7.83 10.03
C PRO A 37 18.13 9.27 9.94
N LEU A 38 16.86 9.45 9.57
CA LEU A 38 16.23 10.73 9.26
C LEU A 38 15.28 11.20 10.37
N GLY A 39 15.72 11.21 11.61
CA GLY A 39 14.99 11.78 12.75
C GLY A 39 15.36 13.24 13.00
N ARG A 40 16.61 13.59 12.72
CA ARG A 40 17.19 14.92 12.92
C ARG A 40 17.97 15.36 11.68
N ASP A 41 17.84 16.61 11.32
CA ASP A 41 18.65 17.20 10.27
C ASP A 41 20.07 17.50 10.79
N PRO A 42 21.12 17.02 10.10
CA PRO A 42 22.51 17.17 10.57
C PRO A 42 23.01 18.62 10.54
N HIS A 43 22.42 19.50 9.73
CA HIS A 43 22.88 20.88 9.57
C HIS A 43 22.23 21.84 10.58
N THR A 44 20.94 21.67 10.81
CA THR A 44 20.17 22.57 11.67
C THR A 44 19.92 22.00 13.06
N ASN A 45 20.16 20.71 13.28
CA ASN A 45 19.81 19.96 14.48
C ASN A 45 18.29 19.95 14.82
N LEU A 46 17.44 20.39 13.90
CA LEU A 46 15.99 20.37 14.06
C LEU A 46 15.41 19.00 13.78
N ALA A 47 14.20 18.76 14.30
CA ALA A 47 13.46 17.54 14.03
C ALA A 47 12.99 17.49 12.56
N VAL A 48 13.18 16.36 11.90
CA VAL A 48 12.61 16.12 10.57
C VAL A 48 11.12 15.79 10.71
N TYR A 49 10.28 16.46 9.95
CA TYR A 49 8.84 16.23 9.93
C TYR A 49 8.30 16.13 8.50
N PRO A 50 7.55 15.09 8.13
CA PRO A 50 7.46 13.79 8.81
C PRO A 50 8.79 13.06 8.76
N CYS A 51 9.15 12.38 9.84
CA CYS A 51 10.47 11.75 9.94
C CYS A 51 10.54 10.37 9.27
N GLY A 52 11.75 9.97 8.94
CA GLY A 52 12.09 8.62 8.51
C GLY A 52 12.17 8.41 7.01
N LEU A 53 12.67 7.23 6.64
CA LEU A 53 12.97 6.87 5.24
C LEU A 53 11.70 6.74 4.39
N ILE A 54 10.59 6.28 4.97
CA ILE A 54 9.33 6.10 4.23
C ILE A 54 8.79 7.46 3.79
N ALA A 55 8.69 8.41 4.72
CA ALA A 55 8.24 9.76 4.42
C ALA A 55 9.18 10.46 3.43
N ASN A 56 10.48 10.31 3.63
CA ASN A 56 11.48 10.92 2.75
C ASN A 56 11.36 10.48 1.30
N SER A 57 10.99 9.22 1.04
CA SER A 57 10.94 8.63 -0.32
C SER A 57 9.55 8.68 -0.95
N VAL A 58 8.71 9.62 -0.56
CA VAL A 58 7.35 9.72 -1.10
C VAL A 58 7.35 9.87 -2.62
N PHE A 59 6.40 9.18 -3.26
CA PHE A 59 6.21 9.20 -4.71
C PHE A 59 5.65 10.57 -5.14
N ASN A 60 6.23 11.18 -6.17
CA ASN A 60 5.92 12.54 -6.61
C ASN A 60 5.61 12.70 -8.11
N ASP A 61 5.39 11.60 -8.84
CA ASP A 61 4.79 11.74 -10.16
C ASP A 61 3.34 12.17 -10.01
N THR A 62 2.86 12.94 -10.99
CA THR A 62 1.46 13.32 -11.05
C THR A 62 0.83 12.83 -12.35
N PHE A 63 -0.43 12.45 -12.27
CA PHE A 63 -1.22 11.95 -13.39
C PHE A 63 -2.48 12.77 -13.51
N ALA A 64 -2.77 13.24 -14.74
CA ALA A 64 -4.05 13.87 -15.03
C ALA A 64 -5.14 12.82 -15.25
N SER A 65 -6.40 13.23 -15.09
CA SER A 65 -7.55 12.41 -15.47
C SER A 65 -7.51 12.06 -16.96
N PRO A 66 -7.85 10.83 -17.36
CA PRO A 66 -7.84 10.41 -18.75
C PRO A 66 -8.75 11.26 -19.63
N ILE A 67 -8.26 11.73 -20.75
CA ILE A 67 -9.02 12.52 -21.75
C ILE A 67 -9.32 11.62 -22.93
N MET A 68 -10.61 11.49 -23.28
CA MET A 68 -11.06 10.74 -24.44
C MET A 68 -10.80 11.52 -25.71
N LEU A 69 -10.22 10.86 -26.69
CA LEU A 69 -9.88 11.45 -28.00
C LEU A 69 -10.78 10.84 -29.09
N ASP A 70 -11.11 11.66 -30.10
CA ASP A 70 -11.71 11.19 -31.35
C ASP A 70 -10.67 10.52 -32.28
N GLU A 71 -11.10 10.07 -33.46
CA GLU A 71 -10.21 9.48 -34.47
C GLU A 71 -9.15 10.46 -34.99
N SER A 72 -9.43 11.76 -34.94
CA SER A 72 -8.51 12.82 -35.36
C SER A 72 -7.52 13.24 -34.27
N GLY A 73 -7.67 12.71 -33.04
CA GLY A 73 -6.85 13.07 -31.90
C GLY A 73 -7.34 14.32 -31.14
N LYS A 74 -8.54 14.80 -31.44
CA LYS A 74 -9.15 15.91 -30.71
C LYS A 74 -9.82 15.44 -29.44
N GLU A 75 -9.75 16.21 -28.38
CA GLU A 75 -10.38 15.95 -27.08
C GLU A 75 -11.91 16.01 -27.22
N ILE A 76 -12.57 14.95 -26.72
CA ILE A 76 -14.03 14.83 -26.68
C ILE A 76 -14.54 15.08 -25.25
N SER A 77 -13.98 14.38 -24.29
CA SER A 77 -14.43 14.45 -22.90
C SER A 77 -13.33 13.99 -21.95
N THR A 78 -13.42 14.43 -20.68
CA THR A 78 -12.52 13.99 -19.62
C THR A 78 -13.21 12.94 -18.76
N TYR A 79 -12.57 11.79 -18.56
CA TYR A 79 -13.00 10.80 -17.60
C TYR A 79 -12.51 11.18 -16.22
N ASN A 80 -13.37 11.83 -15.43
CA ASN A 80 -12.99 12.40 -14.13
C ASN A 80 -12.64 11.29 -13.13
N MET A 81 -11.40 11.29 -12.67
CA MET A 81 -10.93 10.42 -11.59
C MET A 81 -10.67 11.23 -10.33
N SER A 82 -11.03 10.66 -9.19
CA SER A 82 -10.87 11.29 -7.87
C SER A 82 -9.59 10.80 -7.19
N GLU A 83 -8.82 11.72 -6.64
CA GLU A 83 -7.70 11.45 -5.72
C GLU A 83 -8.14 11.33 -4.26
N LYS A 84 -9.47 11.39 -4.02
CA LYS A 84 -10.06 11.26 -2.69
C LYS A 84 -10.62 9.85 -2.47
N ASN A 85 -10.70 9.46 -1.21
CA ASN A 85 -11.15 8.14 -0.76
C ASN A 85 -10.29 6.98 -1.31
N ILE A 86 -9.00 7.23 -1.54
CA ILE A 86 -8.01 6.24 -1.98
C ILE A 86 -7.36 5.49 -0.83
N ILE A 87 -7.55 5.96 0.40
CA ILE A 87 -7.08 5.32 1.63
C ILE A 87 -8.21 4.55 2.33
N TRP A 88 -7.88 3.54 3.08
CA TRP A 88 -8.83 2.82 3.91
C TRP A 88 -9.26 3.68 5.11
N GLN A 89 -10.55 3.70 5.41
CA GLN A 89 -11.10 4.51 6.49
C GLN A 89 -10.44 4.25 7.86
N SER A 90 -10.02 3.00 8.11
CA SER A 90 -9.31 2.65 9.34
C SER A 90 -7.96 3.33 9.50
N GLU A 91 -7.33 3.77 8.41
CA GLU A 91 -6.01 4.39 8.43
C GLU A 91 -6.04 5.90 8.68
N TYR A 92 -7.14 6.59 8.36
CA TYR A 92 -7.27 8.03 8.60
C TYR A 92 -6.98 8.44 10.05
N LYS A 93 -7.33 7.58 11.01
CA LYS A 93 -7.10 7.83 12.44
C LYS A 93 -5.62 7.95 12.83
N HIS A 94 -4.71 7.47 11.99
CA HIS A 94 -3.26 7.51 12.24
C HIS A 94 -2.62 8.83 11.84
N TYR A 95 -3.36 9.73 11.20
CA TYR A 95 -2.85 11.01 10.72
C TYR A 95 -3.67 12.16 11.30
N LYS A 96 -2.98 13.13 11.88
CA LYS A 96 -3.57 14.33 12.48
C LYS A 96 -2.86 15.57 11.96
N THR A 97 -3.56 16.70 12.00
CA THR A 97 -2.97 18.00 11.69
C THR A 97 -1.87 18.32 12.68
N PRO A 98 -0.65 18.67 12.22
CA PRO A 98 0.48 18.95 13.11
C PRO A 98 0.29 20.24 13.92
N THR A 99 0.82 20.25 15.12
CA THR A 99 0.91 21.44 15.99
C THR A 99 2.33 21.96 16.16
N TYR A 100 3.27 21.45 15.39
CA TYR A 100 4.64 21.95 15.38
C TYR A 100 4.71 23.40 14.88
N ASN A 101 5.57 24.20 15.48
CA ASN A 101 5.97 25.48 14.90
C ASN A 101 6.93 25.24 13.72
N ALA A 102 6.78 26.02 12.65
CA ALA A 102 7.63 25.90 11.47
C ALA A 102 9.14 26.07 11.78
N SER A 103 9.46 26.82 12.83
CA SER A 103 10.85 27.05 13.28
C SER A 103 11.49 25.87 14.01
N GLU A 104 10.70 24.89 14.47
CA GLU A 104 11.16 23.74 15.26
C GLU A 104 11.45 22.50 14.41
N ILE A 105 11.00 22.51 13.17
CA ILE A 105 11.04 21.36 12.29
C ILE A 105 11.56 21.71 10.90
N VAL A 106 12.04 20.68 10.19
CA VAL A 106 12.45 20.79 8.78
C VAL A 106 11.80 19.70 7.96
N PRO A 107 11.51 19.94 6.66
CA PRO A 107 11.03 18.89 5.77
C PRO A 107 12.11 17.83 5.55
N PRO A 108 11.71 16.59 5.20
CA PRO A 108 12.65 15.54 4.82
C PRO A 108 13.60 15.99 3.71
N PRO A 109 14.86 15.51 3.66
CA PRO A 109 15.85 15.96 2.68
C PRO A 109 15.39 15.89 1.21
N TYR A 110 14.66 14.83 0.84
CA TYR A 110 14.14 14.68 -0.52
C TYR A 110 13.01 15.68 -0.87
N TRP A 111 12.35 16.27 0.13
CA TRP A 111 11.30 17.27 -0.08
C TRP A 111 11.84 18.69 -0.22
N GLN A 112 13.12 18.85 0.08
CA GLN A 112 13.81 20.15 -0.02
C GLN A 112 14.21 20.40 -1.47
N GLY A 113 14.26 21.68 -1.84
CA GLY A 113 14.56 22.08 -3.20
C GLY A 113 13.32 22.28 -4.08
N ALA A 114 13.55 22.84 -5.28
CA ALA A 114 12.48 23.18 -6.21
C ALA A 114 11.77 21.96 -6.81
N GLU A 115 12.46 20.83 -6.91
CA GLU A 115 11.96 19.57 -7.48
C GLU A 115 11.40 18.63 -6.39
N GLY A 116 11.37 19.05 -5.15
CA GLY A 116 10.82 18.26 -4.04
C GLY A 116 9.32 18.02 -4.18
N PRO A 117 8.80 16.90 -3.68
CA PRO A 117 7.42 16.47 -3.89
C PRO A 117 6.35 17.44 -3.36
N PHE A 118 6.70 18.33 -2.45
CA PHE A 118 5.76 19.28 -1.84
C PHE A 118 6.23 20.74 -1.90
N GLY A 119 7.30 21.04 -2.66
CA GLY A 119 7.73 22.40 -2.98
C GLY A 119 8.24 23.21 -1.81
N TYR A 120 9.28 22.73 -1.12
CA TYR A 120 10.02 23.46 -0.06
C TYR A 120 11.40 23.89 -0.53
N PRO A 121 11.50 24.89 -1.44
CA PRO A 121 12.75 25.28 -2.08
C PRO A 121 13.76 25.86 -1.09
N SER A 122 13.29 26.48 0.00
CA SER A 122 14.14 27.01 1.07
C SER A 122 14.72 25.92 1.98
N GLY A 123 14.31 24.67 1.85
CA GLY A 123 14.64 23.57 2.76
C GLY A 123 14.06 23.72 4.15
N ARG A 124 13.10 24.62 4.35
CA ARG A 124 12.45 24.91 5.63
C ARG A 124 10.93 25.03 5.46
N TYR A 125 10.23 24.80 6.55
CA TYR A 125 8.82 25.13 6.62
C TYR A 125 8.63 26.63 6.82
N GLU A 126 7.61 27.17 6.15
CA GLU A 126 7.13 28.53 6.39
C GLU A 126 5.95 28.49 7.37
N GLU A 127 5.76 29.57 8.10
CA GLU A 127 4.65 29.67 9.05
C GLU A 127 3.31 29.53 8.33
N GLY A 128 2.44 28.64 8.83
CA GLY A 128 1.16 28.32 8.21
C GLY A 128 1.22 27.37 7.00
N LYS A 129 2.43 26.98 6.53
CA LYS A 129 2.61 26.04 5.40
C LYS A 129 3.29 24.72 5.80
N VAL A 130 3.17 24.33 7.06
CA VAL A 130 3.65 23.02 7.52
C VAL A 130 2.84 21.92 6.82
N PHE A 131 3.53 20.88 6.35
CA PHE A 131 2.87 19.74 5.71
C PHE A 131 1.87 19.07 6.65
N ASP A 132 0.62 18.92 6.19
CA ASP A 132 -0.45 18.26 6.94
C ASP A 132 -0.72 16.87 6.38
N PRO A 133 -0.24 15.80 7.04
CA PRO A 133 -0.42 14.44 6.59
C PRO A 133 -1.90 13.99 6.61
N SER A 134 -2.76 14.66 7.38
CA SER A 134 -4.19 14.32 7.45
C SER A 134 -4.95 14.71 6.18
N LYS A 135 -4.44 15.66 5.39
CA LYS A 135 -5.05 16.17 4.18
C LYS A 135 -4.52 15.56 2.89
N ASN A 136 -3.42 14.82 2.96
CA ASN A 136 -2.76 14.24 1.78
C ASN A 136 -2.91 12.73 1.73
N GLU A 137 -3.90 12.25 0.97
CA GLU A 137 -4.18 10.82 0.86
C GLU A 137 -3.09 10.06 0.10
N HIS A 138 -2.40 10.68 -0.88
CA HIS A 138 -1.26 10.06 -1.56
C HIS A 138 -0.11 9.77 -0.61
N PHE A 139 0.20 10.70 0.29
CA PHE A 139 1.16 10.48 1.36
C PHE A 139 0.75 9.32 2.26
N GLN A 140 -0.51 9.27 2.69
CA GLN A 140 -1.04 8.21 3.54
C GLN A 140 -0.99 6.84 2.85
N VAL A 141 -1.34 6.76 1.56
CA VAL A 141 -1.20 5.54 0.74
C VAL A 141 0.27 5.13 0.60
N TRP A 142 1.19 6.10 0.50
CA TRP A 142 2.61 5.81 0.43
C TRP A 142 3.16 5.24 1.73
N MET A 143 2.77 5.81 2.87
CA MET A 143 3.22 5.39 4.20
C MET A 143 2.87 3.94 4.53
N ARG A 144 1.84 3.38 3.92
CA ARG A 144 1.54 1.95 4.00
C ARG A 144 2.56 1.17 3.17
N THR A 145 3.53 0.55 3.84
CA THR A 145 4.61 -0.19 3.19
C THR A 145 4.12 -1.40 2.42
N ALA A 146 4.68 -1.62 1.23
CA ALA A 146 4.42 -2.79 0.41
C ALA A 146 5.25 -3.98 0.90
N ALA A 147 4.67 -5.19 0.88
CA ALA A 147 5.33 -6.41 1.33
C ALA A 147 6.36 -6.98 0.32
N PHE A 148 6.25 -6.61 -0.95
CA PHE A 148 7.08 -7.11 -2.03
C PHE A 148 7.74 -5.97 -2.80
N PRO A 149 8.90 -6.20 -3.47
CA PRO A 149 9.59 -5.16 -4.24
C PRO A 149 8.88 -4.76 -5.54
N HIS A 150 7.88 -5.55 -5.96
CA HIS A 150 6.96 -5.22 -7.03
C HIS A 150 5.58 -4.96 -6.43
N PHE A 151 5.10 -3.73 -6.52
CA PHE A 151 3.84 -3.37 -5.89
C PHE A 151 3.06 -2.32 -6.68
N ARG A 152 1.80 -2.21 -6.33
CA ARG A 152 0.86 -1.20 -6.83
C ARG A 152 0.32 -0.40 -5.68
N LYS A 153 0.13 0.89 -5.89
CA LYS A 153 -0.54 1.78 -4.94
C LYS A 153 -1.67 2.48 -5.67
N LEU A 154 -2.80 2.60 -5.00
CA LEU A 154 -3.94 3.30 -5.56
C LEU A 154 -3.60 4.79 -5.64
N TYR A 155 -3.79 5.38 -6.81
CA TYR A 155 -3.51 6.79 -7.07
C TYR A 155 -4.80 7.59 -7.26
N MET A 156 -5.70 7.09 -8.11
CA MET A 156 -7.02 7.67 -8.39
C MET A 156 -8.05 6.57 -8.51
N ARG A 157 -9.32 6.93 -8.35
CA ARG A 157 -10.45 6.05 -8.55
C ARG A 157 -11.65 6.80 -9.11
N ASN A 158 -12.52 6.08 -9.83
CA ASN A 158 -13.87 6.52 -10.15
C ASN A 158 -14.80 5.34 -9.87
N ASP A 159 -15.72 5.52 -8.94
CA ASP A 159 -16.67 4.49 -8.53
C ASP A 159 -18.07 4.70 -9.13
N ASN A 160 -18.28 5.84 -9.81
CA ASN A 160 -19.60 6.27 -10.24
C ASN A 160 -19.86 5.95 -11.70
N ASP A 161 -18.87 6.20 -12.56
CA ASP A 161 -19.05 6.16 -14.00
C ASP A 161 -18.22 5.04 -14.64
N PRO A 162 -18.79 4.23 -15.54
CA PRO A 162 -18.02 3.28 -16.31
C PRO A 162 -17.15 3.98 -17.33
N MET A 163 -15.92 3.52 -17.51
CA MET A 163 -15.05 3.99 -18.58
C MET A 163 -15.54 3.44 -19.92
N THR A 164 -15.89 4.31 -20.84
CA THR A 164 -16.38 3.92 -22.18
C THR A 164 -15.25 3.40 -23.05
N VAL A 165 -15.58 2.60 -24.06
CA VAL A 165 -14.59 2.11 -25.02
C VAL A 165 -14.14 3.27 -25.91
N GLY A 166 -12.84 3.49 -26.06
CA GLY A 166 -12.28 4.60 -26.84
C GLY A 166 -10.78 4.74 -26.68
N ARG A 167 -10.24 5.76 -27.32
CA ARG A 167 -8.84 6.18 -27.17
C ARG A 167 -8.74 7.23 -26.06
N TYR A 168 -7.76 7.06 -25.18
CA TYR A 168 -7.55 7.99 -24.08
C TYR A 168 -6.10 8.47 -24.06
N SER A 169 -5.92 9.74 -23.73
CA SER A 169 -4.64 10.35 -23.41
C SER A 169 -4.57 10.61 -21.92
N ILE A 170 -3.42 10.35 -21.32
CA ILE A 170 -3.15 10.67 -19.92
C ILE A 170 -1.85 11.48 -19.89
N GLU A 171 -1.92 12.67 -19.32
CA GLU A 171 -0.75 13.48 -19.06
C GLU A 171 -0.04 12.98 -17.79
N ILE A 172 1.28 12.83 -17.87
CA ILE A 172 2.11 12.31 -16.79
C ILE A 172 3.27 13.29 -16.58
N VAL A 173 3.42 13.76 -15.35
CA VAL A 173 4.63 14.46 -14.91
C VAL A 173 5.54 13.48 -14.21
N ASP A 174 6.65 13.14 -14.86
CA ASP A 174 7.63 12.15 -14.44
C ASP A 174 8.72 12.79 -13.54
N ASN A 175 8.56 12.69 -12.21
CA ASN A 175 9.47 13.27 -11.24
C ASN A 175 10.20 12.21 -10.39
N TYR A 176 9.59 11.03 -10.18
CA TYR A 176 10.12 10.03 -9.25
C TYR A 176 11.29 9.25 -9.87
N PRO A 177 12.52 9.34 -9.32
CA PRO A 177 13.73 8.82 -9.95
C PRO A 177 13.90 7.30 -9.76
N VAL A 178 13.26 6.47 -10.60
CA VAL A 178 13.36 5.00 -10.52
C VAL A 178 14.71 4.45 -10.97
N ASN A 179 15.47 5.22 -11.75
CA ASN A 179 16.77 4.81 -12.27
C ASN A 179 17.81 4.57 -11.15
N MET A 180 17.69 5.27 -10.03
CA MET A 180 18.61 5.15 -8.88
C MET A 180 18.64 3.74 -8.26
N PHE A 181 17.58 2.96 -8.43
CA PHE A 181 17.49 1.59 -7.92
C PHE A 181 17.19 0.56 -9.01
N HIS A 182 17.47 0.90 -10.30
CA HIS A 182 17.20 0.06 -11.46
C HIS A 182 15.75 -0.45 -11.52
N GLY A 183 14.81 0.39 -11.08
CA GLY A 183 13.40 0.09 -11.06
C GLY A 183 12.68 0.55 -12.32
N THR A 184 11.40 0.19 -12.42
CA THR A 184 10.48 0.69 -13.44
C THR A 184 9.20 1.16 -12.78
N LYS A 185 8.47 2.05 -13.45
CA LYS A 185 7.16 2.50 -13.04
C LYS A 185 6.18 2.38 -14.21
N ALA A 186 4.93 2.09 -13.89
CA ALA A 186 3.87 1.96 -14.87
C ALA A 186 2.53 2.38 -14.25
N ILE A 187 1.63 2.87 -15.08
CA ILE A 187 0.23 3.08 -14.72
C ILE A 187 -0.52 1.78 -14.99
N VAL A 188 -1.38 1.40 -14.05
CA VAL A 188 -2.26 0.24 -14.19
C VAL A 188 -3.70 0.71 -14.05
N LEU A 189 -4.44 0.63 -15.15
CA LEU A 189 -5.89 0.82 -15.15
C LEU A 189 -6.56 -0.53 -14.94
N SER A 190 -7.42 -0.63 -13.96
CA SER A 190 -8.14 -1.87 -13.68
C SER A 190 -9.51 -1.59 -13.08
N THR A 191 -10.48 -2.42 -13.42
CA THR A 191 -11.73 -2.50 -12.68
C THR A 191 -11.44 -3.24 -11.38
N ALA A 192 -11.57 -2.57 -10.24
CA ALA A 192 -11.36 -3.17 -8.93
C ALA A 192 -12.61 -3.02 -8.07
N SER A 193 -12.97 -4.08 -7.37
CA SER A 193 -13.90 -4.05 -6.26
C SER A 193 -13.14 -4.09 -4.94
N TRP A 194 -13.83 -4.00 -3.81
CA TRP A 194 -13.23 -4.13 -2.48
C TRP A 194 -12.51 -5.47 -2.24
N VAL A 195 -12.90 -6.52 -2.98
CA VAL A 195 -12.25 -7.86 -2.97
C VAL A 195 -11.02 -7.91 -3.88
N GLY A 196 -10.80 -6.90 -4.70
CA GLY A 196 -9.78 -6.86 -5.74
C GLY A 196 -10.38 -6.87 -7.15
N GLY A 197 -9.54 -6.92 -8.18
CA GLY A 197 -9.98 -6.98 -9.57
C GLY A 197 -10.72 -8.29 -9.88
N ARG A 198 -11.53 -8.29 -10.96
CA ARG A 198 -12.25 -9.47 -11.45
C ARG A 198 -11.26 -10.60 -11.74
N SER A 199 -11.28 -11.66 -10.91
CA SER A 199 -10.45 -12.85 -11.08
C SER A 199 -11.33 -14.08 -11.26
N ILE A 200 -11.45 -14.53 -12.51
CA ILE A 200 -12.16 -15.78 -12.84
C ILE A 200 -11.43 -16.97 -12.21
N VAL A 201 -10.10 -16.93 -12.16
CA VAL A 201 -9.28 -18.00 -11.57
C VAL A 201 -9.57 -18.18 -10.09
N MET A 202 -9.69 -17.09 -9.31
CA MET A 202 -10.01 -17.16 -7.89
C MET A 202 -11.41 -17.77 -7.68
N GLY A 203 -12.41 -17.34 -8.44
CA GLY A 203 -13.76 -17.92 -8.38
C GLY A 203 -13.78 -19.41 -8.72
N ALA A 204 -13.15 -19.79 -9.82
CA ALA A 204 -13.08 -21.18 -10.27
C ALA A 204 -12.34 -22.09 -9.27
N SER A 205 -11.24 -21.63 -8.69
CA SER A 205 -10.49 -22.40 -7.68
C SER A 205 -11.30 -22.66 -6.41
N HIS A 206 -12.06 -21.68 -5.94
CA HIS A 206 -12.93 -21.86 -4.77
C HIS A 206 -14.07 -22.86 -5.07
N ILE A 207 -14.65 -22.80 -6.27
CA ILE A 207 -15.69 -23.77 -6.69
C ILE A 207 -15.10 -25.17 -6.77
N ALA A 208 -13.92 -25.34 -7.35
CA ALA A 208 -13.26 -26.66 -7.45
C ALA A 208 -12.95 -27.26 -6.07
N VAL A 209 -12.42 -26.45 -5.14
CA VAL A 209 -12.15 -26.91 -3.77
C VAL A 209 -13.45 -27.25 -3.04
N ALA A 210 -14.49 -26.43 -3.19
CA ALA A 210 -15.80 -26.70 -2.59
C ALA A 210 -16.40 -28.03 -3.10
N ALA A 211 -16.34 -28.27 -4.41
CA ALA A 211 -16.81 -29.53 -5.00
C ALA A 211 -16.04 -30.75 -4.46
N LEU A 212 -14.70 -30.65 -4.35
CA LEU A 212 -13.87 -31.70 -3.78
C LEU A 212 -14.25 -31.98 -2.33
N CYS A 213 -14.38 -30.95 -1.49
CA CYS A 213 -14.79 -31.08 -0.09
C CYS A 213 -16.18 -31.72 0.03
N PHE A 214 -17.09 -31.36 -0.86
CA PHE A 214 -18.46 -31.93 -0.90
C PHE A 214 -18.44 -33.43 -1.21
N LEU A 215 -17.68 -33.83 -2.26
CA LEU A 215 -17.51 -35.23 -2.62
C LEU A 215 -16.88 -36.07 -1.48
N LEU A 216 -15.84 -35.53 -0.84
CA LEU A 216 -15.22 -36.20 0.31
C LEU A 216 -16.20 -36.32 1.49
N GLY A 217 -16.97 -35.26 1.77
CA GLY A 217 -17.99 -35.26 2.80
C GLY A 217 -19.05 -36.35 2.56
N PHE A 218 -19.56 -36.45 1.31
CA PHE A 218 -20.48 -37.51 0.94
C PHE A 218 -19.89 -38.92 1.07
N ALA A 219 -18.65 -39.11 0.59
CA ALA A 219 -17.96 -40.40 0.70
C ALA A 219 -17.77 -40.83 2.15
N LEU A 220 -17.32 -39.91 3.02
CA LEU A 220 -17.12 -40.18 4.45
C LEU A 220 -18.46 -40.48 5.15
N THR A 221 -19.50 -39.69 4.85
CA THR A 221 -20.83 -39.90 5.42
C THR A 221 -21.41 -41.23 4.95
N GLY A 222 -21.30 -41.57 3.65
CA GLY A 222 -21.69 -42.84 3.13
C GLY A 222 -20.97 -44.03 3.77
N MET A 223 -19.65 -43.92 3.96
CA MET A 223 -18.90 -44.95 4.67
C MET A 223 -19.35 -45.09 6.11
N GLN A 224 -19.63 -44.00 6.82
CA GLN A 224 -20.11 -44.02 8.20
C GLN A 224 -21.51 -44.65 8.30
N LEU A 225 -22.38 -44.39 7.36
CA LEU A 225 -23.71 -45.01 7.34
C LEU A 225 -23.67 -46.50 6.99
N ALA A 226 -22.81 -46.90 6.02
CA ALA A 226 -22.67 -48.27 5.59
C ALA A 226 -21.90 -49.14 6.60
N ARG A 227 -20.92 -48.59 7.29
CA ARG A 227 -20.07 -49.27 8.30
C ARG A 227 -19.86 -48.37 9.50
N PRO A 228 -20.89 -48.19 10.36
CA PRO A 228 -20.77 -47.31 11.52
C PRO A 228 -19.72 -47.80 12.47
N ARG A 229 -18.74 -46.90 12.80
CA ARG A 229 -17.73 -47.18 13.83
C ARG A 229 -18.16 -46.56 15.15
N ARG A 230 -18.01 -47.30 16.24
CA ARG A 230 -18.25 -46.73 17.57
C ARG A 230 -17.15 -45.75 17.92
N VAL A 231 -17.52 -44.62 18.50
CA VAL A 231 -16.54 -43.66 19.02
C VAL A 231 -15.71 -44.33 20.14
N GLY A 232 -14.38 -44.23 20.01
CA GLY A 232 -13.46 -44.87 20.97
C GLY A 232 -13.16 -46.35 20.71
N ASP A 233 -13.52 -46.93 19.56
CA ASP A 233 -13.19 -48.32 19.21
C ASP A 233 -11.68 -48.44 18.91
N THR A 234 -10.98 -49.11 19.83
CA THR A 234 -9.52 -49.32 19.79
C THR A 234 -9.06 -50.39 18.81
N ARG A 235 -9.98 -51.19 18.22
CA ARG A 235 -9.65 -52.31 17.32
C ARG A 235 -8.94 -51.88 16.04
N TYR A 236 -9.09 -50.61 15.64
CA TYR A 236 -8.53 -50.06 14.41
C TYR A 236 -7.24 -49.25 14.62
N LEU A 237 -6.75 -49.23 15.86
CA LEU A 237 -5.49 -48.55 16.17
C LEU A 237 -4.30 -49.41 15.72
N SER A 238 -3.29 -48.77 15.12
CA SER A 238 -2.14 -49.45 14.52
C SER A 238 -1.39 -50.37 15.48
N TRP A 239 -1.36 -50.04 16.77
CA TRP A 239 -0.71 -50.81 17.81
C TRP A 239 -1.53 -52.02 18.30
N ASN A 240 -2.80 -52.11 17.94
CA ASN A 240 -3.65 -53.24 18.28
C ASN A 240 -3.74 -54.28 17.16
N ASN A 241 -3.22 -53.98 16.00
CA ASN A 241 -3.17 -54.90 14.88
C ASN A 241 -1.80 -55.56 14.81
N PRO A 242 -1.69 -56.89 14.97
CA PRO A 242 -0.40 -57.55 14.79
C PRO A 242 0.11 -57.35 13.36
N PRO A 243 1.43 -57.21 13.16
CA PRO A 243 1.98 -57.05 11.82
C PRO A 243 1.58 -58.22 10.95
N LYS A 244 0.98 -57.99 9.79
CA LYS A 244 0.71 -59.02 8.77
C LYS A 244 2.02 -59.70 8.44
N GLN A 245 2.18 -60.98 8.81
CA GLN A 245 3.27 -61.81 8.32
C GLN A 245 3.21 -61.81 6.80
N ARG A 246 4.24 -61.32 6.17
CA ARG A 246 4.43 -61.47 4.72
C ARG A 246 4.80 -62.95 4.50
N THR A 247 3.89 -63.72 3.98
CA THR A 247 4.16 -65.01 3.31
C THR A 247 4.70 -64.75 1.92
#